data_5709a5bbfbe437949698979a70b6349b
#
_entry.id   5709a5bbfbe437949698979a70b6349b
#
_cell.length_a   1.000
_cell.length_b   1.000
_cell.length_c   1.000
_cell.angle_alpha   90.00
_cell.angle_beta   90.00
_cell.angle_gamma   90.00
#
_symmetry.space_group_name_H-M   'P 1'
#
loop_
_entity.id
_entity.type
_entity.pdbx_description
1 polymer ?
#
loop_
_entity_poly.entity_id
_entity_poly.type
_entity_poly.pdbx_seq_one_letter_code
_entity_poly.pdbx_strand_id
1 'polypeptide(L)'
;MRLAMLLLRLAAALRPAARLPLRRAARGAATDYGADQITVLEGLEAVRKRPGMYVGSTGPRGLHHLVFELLDNAVDEAAGGHASRVGVELRRDGSVVVTDDGRGIPCTTHPQTGVSTLETVCTVLHAGGKFGGAASAYGASGGLHGVGLSVVNALSARLEARVVRDGFDHRLAFVRGAPVAPLARRPAAAGGRGGTAVRFAPDGEVFGDVLSLIHI
;
A
#
# COMPACT_ATOMS: atom_id res chain seq x y z
N MET A 1 -59.19 -14.79 -14.47
CA MET A 1 -59.45 -13.51 -15.14
C MET A 1 -58.81 -12.28 -14.49
N ARG A 2 -58.55 -12.22 -13.19
CA ARG A 2 -57.94 -11.02 -12.52
C ARG A 2 -56.41 -10.85 -12.74
N LEU A 3 -55.62 -11.93 -12.93
CA LEU A 3 -54.18 -11.89 -13.12
C LEU A 3 -53.79 -11.42 -14.52
N ALA A 4 -54.59 -11.77 -15.55
CA ALA A 4 -54.33 -11.34 -16.93
C ALA A 4 -54.54 -9.83 -17.15
N MET A 5 -55.49 -9.22 -16.45
CA MET A 5 -55.72 -7.77 -16.50
C MET A 5 -54.63 -6.96 -15.77
N LEU A 6 -53.95 -7.53 -14.78
CA LEU A 6 -52.85 -6.85 -14.08
C LEU A 6 -51.59 -6.79 -14.94
N LEU A 7 -51.29 -7.84 -15.67
CA LEU A 7 -50.16 -7.91 -16.59
C LEU A 7 -50.34 -6.99 -17.82
N LEU A 8 -51.57 -6.81 -18.30
CA LEU A 8 -51.82 -5.89 -19.42
C LEU A 8 -51.72 -4.41 -19.01
N ARG A 9 -51.94 -4.09 -17.75
CA ARG A 9 -51.76 -2.71 -17.21
C ARG A 9 -50.26 -2.39 -16.93
N LEU A 10 -49.44 -3.37 -16.64
CA LEU A 10 -47.98 -3.17 -16.43
C LEU A 10 -47.25 -2.95 -17.76
N ALA A 11 -47.72 -3.58 -18.86
CA ALA A 11 -47.11 -3.40 -20.19
C ALA A 11 -47.39 -2.01 -20.82
N ALA A 12 -48.49 -1.34 -20.41
CA ALA A 12 -48.82 -0.01 -20.90
C ALA A 12 -48.06 1.14 -20.21
N ALA A 13 -47.35 0.87 -19.11
CA ALA A 13 -46.58 1.87 -18.35
C ALA A 13 -45.11 1.99 -18.77
N LEU A 14 -44.62 1.07 -19.61
CA LEU A 14 -43.26 1.16 -20.18
C LEU A 14 -43.31 2.09 -21.40
N ARG A 15 -43.24 3.40 -21.14
CA ARG A 15 -42.96 4.37 -22.19
C ARG A 15 -41.51 4.07 -22.71
N PRO A 16 -41.30 3.94 -24.03
CA PRO A 16 -39.96 3.83 -24.56
C PRO A 16 -39.19 5.08 -24.11
N ALA A 17 -38.05 4.85 -23.48
CA ALA A 17 -37.15 5.92 -23.06
C ALA A 17 -36.86 6.81 -24.27
N ALA A 18 -37.25 8.08 -24.20
CA ALA A 18 -36.97 9.06 -25.23
C ALA A 18 -35.43 9.07 -25.40
N ARG A 19 -34.98 8.66 -26.57
CA ARG A 19 -33.57 8.80 -26.94
C ARG A 19 -33.28 10.30 -27.00
N LEU A 20 -32.64 10.83 -25.96
CA LEU A 20 -32.06 12.17 -25.99
C LEU A 20 -31.08 12.21 -27.15
N PRO A 21 -31.22 13.14 -28.10
CA PRO A 21 -30.24 13.29 -29.15
C PRO A 21 -28.93 13.71 -28.49
N LEU A 22 -27.92 12.85 -28.58
CA LEU A 22 -26.51 13.23 -28.25
C LEU A 22 -26.19 14.42 -29.16
N ARG A 23 -26.23 15.64 -28.60
CA ARG A 23 -25.70 16.83 -29.29
C ARG A 23 -24.24 16.49 -29.65
N ARG A 24 -24.01 16.33 -30.93
CA ARG A 24 -22.67 16.20 -31.49
C ARG A 24 -21.95 17.52 -31.14
N ALA A 25 -21.16 17.51 -30.06
CA ALA A 25 -20.26 18.61 -29.79
C ALA A 25 -19.42 18.85 -31.02
N ALA A 26 -19.26 20.12 -31.41
CA ALA A 26 -18.42 20.50 -32.52
C ALA A 26 -17.07 19.78 -32.37
N ARG A 27 -16.65 19.08 -33.42
CA ARG A 27 -15.32 18.47 -33.49
C ARG A 27 -14.29 19.58 -33.44
N GLY A 28 -13.86 19.97 -32.24
CA GLY A 28 -12.52 20.49 -32.06
C GLY A 28 -11.56 19.40 -32.56
N ALA A 29 -10.45 19.80 -33.19
CA ALA A 29 -9.49 18.92 -33.81
C ALA A 29 -9.30 17.67 -32.94
N ALA A 30 -9.79 16.52 -33.42
CA ALA A 30 -9.61 15.25 -32.74
C ALA A 30 -8.10 14.99 -32.77
N THR A 31 -7.44 15.15 -31.64
CA THR A 31 -6.11 14.58 -31.46
C THR A 31 -6.27 13.09 -31.74
N ASP A 32 -5.53 12.62 -32.73
CA ASP A 32 -5.60 11.22 -33.16
C ASP A 32 -5.27 10.34 -31.95
N TYR A 33 -6.26 9.62 -31.41
CA TYR A 33 -6.09 8.75 -30.26
C TYR A 33 -5.41 7.46 -30.73
N GLY A 34 -4.08 7.51 -30.79
CA GLY A 34 -3.24 6.41 -31.23
C GLY A 34 -2.65 5.59 -30.06
N ALA A 35 -2.06 4.46 -30.37
CA ALA A 35 -1.42 3.56 -29.39
C ALA A 35 -0.26 4.24 -28.64
N ASP A 36 0.39 5.22 -29.24
CA ASP A 36 1.46 6.05 -28.69
C ASP A 36 1.01 6.98 -27.53
N GLN A 37 -0.30 7.22 -27.42
CA GLN A 37 -0.88 7.99 -26.30
C GLN A 37 -1.22 7.12 -25.08
N ILE A 38 -1.10 5.80 -25.21
CA ILE A 38 -1.33 4.87 -24.10
C ILE A 38 -0.02 4.69 -23.34
N THR A 39 0.06 5.27 -22.13
CA THR A 39 1.20 5.09 -21.23
C THR A 39 0.96 3.91 -20.32
N VAL A 40 1.85 2.92 -20.36
CA VAL A 40 1.88 1.82 -19.39
C VAL A 40 2.71 2.27 -18.19
N LEU A 41 2.12 2.22 -16.99
CA LEU A 41 2.79 2.50 -15.73
C LEU A 41 3.02 1.19 -15.00
N GLU A 42 4.24 0.93 -14.57
CA GLU A 42 4.59 -0.29 -13.86
C GLU A 42 5.07 0.01 -12.43
N GLY A 43 4.89 -0.96 -11.54
CA GLY A 43 5.42 -0.93 -10.19
C GLY A 43 5.04 0.31 -9.38
N LEU A 44 6.00 0.86 -8.65
CA LEU A 44 5.78 1.98 -7.73
C LEU A 44 5.52 3.31 -8.43
N GLU A 45 5.88 3.45 -9.70
CA GLU A 45 5.55 4.65 -10.48
C GLU A 45 4.04 4.83 -10.66
N ALA A 46 3.31 3.72 -10.87
CA ALA A 46 1.85 3.72 -10.95
C ALA A 46 1.22 4.25 -9.65
N VAL A 47 1.77 3.85 -8.49
CA VAL A 47 1.33 4.32 -7.16
C VAL A 47 1.53 5.82 -7.03
N ARG A 48 2.71 6.33 -7.39
CA ARG A 48 3.03 7.77 -7.29
C ARG A 48 2.18 8.63 -8.22
N LYS A 49 1.89 8.16 -9.43
CA LYS A 49 1.04 8.90 -10.38
C LYS A 49 -0.44 8.90 -10.03
N ARG A 50 -0.92 7.88 -9.33
CA ARG A 50 -2.34 7.75 -8.95
C ARG A 50 -2.50 7.32 -7.49
N PRO A 51 -1.97 8.08 -6.51
CA PRO A 51 -1.95 7.70 -5.10
C PRO A 51 -3.34 7.45 -4.54
N GLY A 52 -4.34 8.23 -4.94
CA GLY A 52 -5.73 8.07 -4.49
C GLY A 52 -6.34 6.70 -4.79
N MET A 53 -5.85 5.97 -5.81
CA MET A 53 -6.29 4.60 -6.10
C MET A 53 -5.82 3.59 -5.05
N TYR A 54 -4.73 3.88 -4.33
CA TYR A 54 -4.11 2.97 -3.36
C TYR A 54 -4.44 3.36 -1.91
N VAL A 55 -4.50 4.66 -1.61
CA VAL A 55 -4.73 5.15 -0.24
C VAL A 55 -6.04 5.96 -0.10
N GLY A 56 -6.89 5.93 -1.13
CA GLY A 56 -8.21 6.54 -1.13
C GLY A 56 -8.20 8.06 -1.26
N SER A 57 -7.17 8.76 -0.81
CA SER A 57 -7.04 10.21 -0.93
C SER A 57 -5.60 10.66 -0.75
N THR A 58 -5.27 11.90 -1.16
CA THR A 58 -3.98 12.56 -0.88
C THR A 58 -4.07 13.57 0.26
N GLY A 59 -5.17 13.59 1.00
CA GLY A 59 -5.36 14.40 2.19
C GLY A 59 -5.06 13.62 3.49
N PRO A 60 -5.51 14.13 4.67
CA PRO A 60 -5.26 13.51 5.97
C PRO A 60 -5.63 12.04 6.04
N ARG A 61 -6.74 11.62 5.43
CA ARG A 61 -7.17 10.22 5.41
C ARG A 61 -6.17 9.31 4.70
N GLY A 62 -5.54 9.78 3.61
CA GLY A 62 -4.51 9.03 2.91
C GLY A 62 -3.23 8.88 3.75
N LEU A 63 -2.85 9.92 4.51
CA LEU A 63 -1.74 9.83 5.46
C LEU A 63 -2.01 8.80 6.57
N HIS A 64 -3.22 8.79 7.14
CA HIS A 64 -3.61 7.77 8.11
C HIS A 64 -3.54 6.37 7.50
N HIS A 65 -3.95 6.23 6.25
CA HIS A 65 -3.91 4.94 5.57
C HIS A 65 -2.48 4.38 5.51
N LEU A 66 -1.45 5.23 5.28
CA LEU A 66 -0.05 4.79 5.33
C LEU A 66 0.34 4.26 6.71
N VAL A 67 -0.14 4.89 7.78
CA VAL A 67 0.10 4.42 9.15
C VAL A 67 -0.60 3.08 9.39
N PHE A 68 -1.86 2.95 8.97
CA PHE A 68 -2.64 1.73 9.13
C PHE A 68 -2.02 0.54 8.39
N GLU A 69 -1.48 0.73 7.20
CA GLU A 69 -0.81 -0.35 6.46
C GLU A 69 0.39 -0.93 7.25
N LEU A 70 1.16 -0.09 7.92
CA LEU A 70 2.28 -0.55 8.76
C LEU A 70 1.78 -1.15 10.08
N LEU A 71 0.75 -0.54 10.66
CA LEU A 71 0.15 -1.01 11.91
C LEU A 71 -0.49 -2.38 11.74
N ASP A 72 -1.22 -2.61 10.63
CA ASP A 72 -1.82 -3.91 10.31
C ASP A 72 -0.78 -5.02 10.21
N ASN A 73 0.40 -4.72 9.62
CA ASN A 73 1.50 -5.68 9.58
C ASN A 73 2.01 -6.03 10.98
N ALA A 74 2.16 -5.05 11.87
CA ALA A 74 2.60 -5.27 13.24
C ALA A 74 1.52 -6.00 14.09
N VAL A 75 0.23 -5.67 13.89
CA VAL A 75 -0.90 -6.33 14.54
C VAL A 75 -1.03 -7.78 14.08
N ASP A 76 -0.77 -8.08 12.81
CA ASP A 76 -0.77 -9.46 12.31
C ASP A 76 0.32 -10.32 12.99
N GLU A 77 1.52 -9.76 13.27
CA GLU A 77 2.54 -10.44 14.09
C GLU A 77 2.02 -10.72 15.52
N ALA A 78 1.32 -9.76 16.12
CA ALA A 78 0.73 -9.92 17.45
C ALA A 78 -0.42 -10.94 17.45
N ALA A 79 -1.32 -10.88 16.47
CA ALA A 79 -2.43 -11.83 16.32
C ALA A 79 -1.94 -13.25 16.05
N GLY A 80 -0.81 -13.38 15.33
CA GLY A 80 -0.12 -14.66 15.14
C GLY A 80 0.63 -15.17 16.38
N GLY A 81 0.61 -14.44 17.50
CA GLY A 81 1.31 -14.80 18.74
C GLY A 81 2.83 -14.59 18.67
N HIS A 82 3.33 -13.87 17.67
CA HIS A 82 4.76 -13.65 17.45
C HIS A 82 5.28 -12.33 18.04
N ALA A 83 4.40 -11.33 18.21
CA ALA A 83 4.73 -10.08 18.85
C ALA A 83 3.95 -9.89 20.16
N SER A 84 4.58 -9.25 21.13
CA SER A 84 3.97 -8.87 22.42
C SER A 84 3.83 -7.35 22.56
N ARG A 85 4.46 -6.60 21.68
CA ARG A 85 4.46 -5.13 21.68
C ARG A 85 4.37 -4.59 20.29
N VAL A 86 3.48 -3.64 20.11
CA VAL A 86 3.37 -2.82 18.90
C VAL A 86 3.43 -1.35 19.35
N GLY A 87 4.23 -0.56 18.66
CA GLY A 87 4.42 0.86 18.97
C GLY A 87 4.24 1.74 17.72
N VAL A 88 3.61 2.91 17.94
CA VAL A 88 3.53 3.96 16.93
C VAL A 88 4.08 5.24 17.54
N GLU A 89 5.03 5.88 16.85
CA GLU A 89 5.63 7.14 17.29
C GLU A 89 5.46 8.19 16.18
N LEU A 90 4.78 9.28 16.49
CA LEU A 90 4.71 10.47 15.64
C LEU A 90 5.84 11.41 16.04
N ARG A 91 6.71 11.74 15.11
CA ARG A 91 7.88 12.58 15.35
C ARG A 91 7.65 14.03 14.98
N ARG A 92 8.40 14.93 15.62
CA ARG A 92 8.30 16.37 15.37
C ARG A 92 8.67 16.77 13.95
N ASP A 93 9.47 15.96 13.27
CA ASP A 93 9.85 16.17 11.86
C ASP A 93 8.79 15.68 10.86
N GLY A 94 7.60 15.29 11.35
CA GLY A 94 6.50 14.78 10.53
C GLY A 94 6.66 13.30 10.13
N SER A 95 7.76 12.64 10.50
CA SER A 95 7.92 11.22 10.24
C SER A 95 7.16 10.36 11.27
N VAL A 96 6.77 9.18 10.84
CA VAL A 96 6.13 8.16 11.68
C VAL A 96 7.03 6.95 11.79
N VAL A 97 7.08 6.36 12.99
CA VAL A 97 7.74 5.08 13.22
C VAL A 97 6.72 4.08 13.72
N VAL A 98 6.63 2.92 13.07
CA VAL A 98 5.86 1.77 13.55
C VAL A 98 6.83 0.65 13.89
N THR A 99 6.66 0.04 15.06
CA THR A 99 7.54 -1.00 15.59
C THR A 99 6.75 -2.18 16.09
N ASP A 100 7.31 -3.37 15.93
CA ASP A 100 6.87 -4.61 16.59
C ASP A 100 8.09 -5.37 17.14
N ASP A 101 7.87 -6.25 18.12
CA ASP A 101 8.86 -7.20 18.65
C ASP A 101 8.62 -8.63 18.14
N GLY A 102 8.06 -8.76 16.93
CA GLY A 102 7.75 -10.02 16.28
C GLY A 102 8.94 -10.73 15.66
N ARG A 103 8.65 -11.60 14.68
CA ARG A 103 9.69 -12.41 13.99
C ARG A 103 10.66 -11.59 13.14
N GLY A 104 10.26 -10.38 12.77
CA GLY A 104 10.95 -9.55 11.76
C GLY A 104 10.74 -10.05 10.32
N ILE A 105 10.71 -9.14 9.37
CA ILE A 105 10.59 -9.44 7.93
C ILE A 105 11.81 -10.28 7.49
N PRO A 106 11.64 -11.35 6.66
CA PRO A 106 12.77 -12.08 6.11
C PRO A 106 13.73 -11.18 5.34
N CYS A 107 15.04 -11.38 5.53
CA CYS A 107 16.09 -10.57 4.91
C CYS A 107 17.02 -11.38 3.98
N THR A 108 16.72 -12.67 3.78
CA THR A 108 17.42 -13.53 2.82
C THR A 108 17.07 -13.14 1.39
N THR A 109 17.89 -13.55 0.44
CA THR A 109 17.64 -13.34 -1.00
C THR A 109 16.34 -13.99 -1.42
N HIS A 110 15.48 -13.22 -2.06
CA HIS A 110 14.20 -13.71 -2.58
C HIS A 110 14.43 -14.43 -3.92
N PRO A 111 13.94 -15.68 -4.09
CA PRO A 111 14.29 -16.51 -5.23
C PRO A 111 13.86 -15.95 -6.60
N GLN A 112 12.78 -15.19 -6.66
CA GLN A 112 12.26 -14.62 -7.90
C GLN A 112 12.88 -13.27 -8.26
N THR A 113 13.22 -12.43 -7.26
CA THR A 113 13.71 -11.07 -7.52
C THR A 113 15.23 -10.96 -7.48
N GLY A 114 15.92 -11.91 -6.84
CA GLY A 114 17.36 -11.88 -6.68
C GLY A 114 17.90 -10.86 -5.66
N VAL A 115 17.03 -10.01 -5.11
CA VAL A 115 17.33 -9.05 -4.03
C VAL A 115 16.84 -9.57 -2.69
N SER A 116 17.10 -8.85 -1.59
CA SER A 116 16.60 -9.27 -0.28
C SER A 116 15.06 -9.30 -0.24
N THR A 117 14.49 -10.22 0.54
CA THR A 117 13.03 -10.28 0.75
C THR A 117 12.51 -8.96 1.33
N LEU A 118 13.28 -8.31 2.23
CA LEU A 118 12.92 -6.99 2.76
C LEU A 118 12.84 -5.93 1.64
N GLU A 119 13.76 -5.92 0.70
CA GLU A 119 13.73 -5.02 -0.45
C GLU A 119 12.56 -5.36 -1.37
N THR A 120 12.33 -6.65 -1.63
CA THR A 120 11.23 -7.12 -2.46
C THR A 120 9.87 -6.63 -1.93
N VAL A 121 9.58 -6.80 -0.63
CA VAL A 121 8.29 -6.36 -0.07
C VAL A 121 8.14 -4.83 0.01
N CYS A 122 9.26 -4.11 -0.02
CA CYS A 122 9.23 -2.64 -0.10
C CYS A 122 9.10 -2.09 -1.51
N THR A 123 9.47 -2.85 -2.57
CA THR A 123 9.58 -2.31 -3.93
C THR A 123 8.66 -2.99 -4.94
N VAL A 124 8.17 -4.19 -4.65
CA VAL A 124 7.29 -4.95 -5.55
C VAL A 124 5.86 -4.91 -5.03
N LEU A 125 4.93 -4.45 -5.89
CA LEU A 125 3.50 -4.55 -5.59
C LEU A 125 3.07 -6.02 -5.56
N HIS A 126 2.15 -6.35 -4.65
CA HIS A 126 1.67 -7.72 -4.48
C HIS A 126 2.76 -8.73 -4.05
N ALA A 127 3.81 -8.24 -3.37
CA ALA A 127 4.78 -9.09 -2.70
C ALA A 127 4.47 -9.17 -1.20
N GLY A 128 4.18 -10.35 -0.68
CA GLY A 128 3.90 -10.53 0.75
C GLY A 128 3.66 -11.99 1.12
N GLY A 129 3.90 -12.32 2.38
CA GLY A 129 3.73 -13.69 2.92
C GLY A 129 2.27 -14.10 3.18
N LYS A 130 1.29 -13.26 2.79
CA LYS A 130 -0.13 -13.45 3.12
C LYS A 130 -0.95 -14.09 1.99
N PHE A 131 -0.38 -14.35 0.82
CA PHE A 131 -1.09 -14.87 -0.36
C PHE A 131 -1.29 -16.39 -0.38
N GLY A 132 -0.76 -17.13 0.58
CA GLY A 132 -0.67 -18.60 0.52
C GLY A 132 -1.90 -19.38 0.98
N GLY A 133 -3.05 -18.78 1.27
CA GLY A 133 -4.19 -19.52 1.83
C GLY A 133 -3.78 -20.36 3.06
N ALA A 134 -3.95 -21.69 3.03
CA ALA A 134 -3.53 -22.58 4.11
C ALA A 134 -2.00 -22.64 4.32
N ALA A 135 -1.19 -22.24 3.34
CA ALA A 135 0.26 -22.10 3.42
C ALA A 135 0.72 -20.69 3.78
N SER A 136 -0.22 -19.77 4.08
CA SER A 136 0.10 -18.41 4.54
C SER A 136 0.87 -18.47 5.87
N ALA A 137 1.84 -17.56 6.02
CA ALA A 137 2.55 -17.39 7.29
C ALA A 137 1.62 -16.87 8.42
N TYR A 138 0.37 -16.51 8.08
CA TYR A 138 -0.65 -15.95 8.98
C TYR A 138 -1.97 -16.67 8.77
N GLY A 139 -2.56 -17.23 9.84
CA GLY A 139 -3.85 -17.94 9.81
C GLY A 139 -5.05 -17.00 9.54
N ALA A 140 -5.00 -15.77 10.03
CA ALA A 140 -5.92 -14.68 9.74
C ALA A 140 -5.10 -13.39 9.66
N SER A 141 -5.37 -12.54 8.67
CA SER A 141 -4.59 -11.33 8.42
C SER A 141 -5.51 -10.19 7.99
N GLY A 142 -5.29 -8.99 8.56
CA GLY A 142 -5.98 -7.76 8.16
C GLY A 142 -5.54 -7.24 6.78
N GLY A 143 -4.29 -7.51 6.40
CA GLY A 143 -3.72 -7.07 5.13
C GLY A 143 -3.90 -8.09 4.01
N LEU A 144 -5.01 -7.98 3.25
CA LEU A 144 -5.37 -8.94 2.20
C LEU A 144 -4.68 -8.71 0.85
N HIS A 145 -4.06 -7.55 0.61
CA HIS A 145 -3.65 -7.13 -0.73
C HIS A 145 -2.14 -7.23 -0.99
N GLY A 146 -1.29 -7.36 0.05
CA GLY A 146 0.17 -7.45 -0.08
C GLY A 146 0.84 -6.25 -0.76
N VAL A 147 0.21 -5.08 -0.67
CA VAL A 147 0.70 -3.84 -1.29
C VAL A 147 1.10 -2.78 -0.26
N GLY A 148 0.73 -2.95 1.02
CA GLY A 148 0.83 -1.92 2.04
C GLY A 148 2.22 -1.30 2.17
N LEU A 149 3.25 -2.11 2.44
CA LEU A 149 4.60 -1.59 2.66
C LEU A 149 5.19 -0.96 1.39
N SER A 150 4.94 -1.52 0.21
CA SER A 150 5.41 -0.96 -1.06
C SER A 150 4.69 0.35 -1.42
N VAL A 151 3.40 0.47 -1.10
CA VAL A 151 2.64 1.71 -1.25
C VAL A 151 3.14 2.79 -0.29
N VAL A 152 3.39 2.45 1.00
CA VAL A 152 3.99 3.39 1.96
C VAL A 152 5.35 3.87 1.45
N ASN A 153 6.20 2.97 0.94
CA ASN A 153 7.49 3.32 0.38
C ASN A 153 7.36 4.27 -0.83
N ALA A 154 6.49 3.95 -1.78
CA ALA A 154 6.27 4.76 -2.98
C ALA A 154 5.80 6.19 -2.67
N LEU A 155 4.99 6.36 -1.63
CA LEU A 155 4.37 7.64 -1.25
C LEU A 155 5.14 8.38 -0.15
N SER A 156 6.35 7.90 0.20
CA SER A 156 7.24 8.53 1.17
C SER A 156 8.39 9.24 0.48
N ALA A 157 8.73 10.43 0.95
CA ALA A 157 9.98 11.11 0.57
C ALA A 157 11.19 10.28 1.04
N ARG A 158 11.07 9.66 2.21
CA ARG A 158 12.07 8.75 2.76
C ARG A 158 11.40 7.64 3.57
N LEU A 159 11.86 6.40 3.39
CA LEU A 159 11.51 5.26 4.23
C LEU A 159 12.78 4.56 4.70
N GLU A 160 12.79 4.17 5.97
CA GLU A 160 13.86 3.39 6.60
C GLU A 160 13.25 2.16 7.27
N ALA A 161 13.69 0.98 6.86
CA ALA A 161 13.31 -0.29 7.48
C ALA A 161 14.50 -0.84 8.27
N ARG A 162 14.26 -1.19 9.53
CA ARG A 162 15.20 -1.91 10.38
C ARG A 162 14.54 -3.21 10.82
N VAL A 163 15.26 -4.30 10.66
CA VAL A 163 14.80 -5.63 11.06
C VAL A 163 15.87 -6.32 11.89
N VAL A 164 15.50 -6.76 13.09
CA VAL A 164 16.34 -7.63 13.91
C VAL A 164 15.81 -9.05 13.77
N ARG A 165 16.62 -9.92 13.14
CA ARG A 165 16.26 -11.30 12.87
C ARG A 165 17.51 -12.18 12.76
N ASP A 166 17.39 -13.42 13.19
CA ASP A 166 18.43 -14.45 13.06
C ASP A 166 19.83 -14.00 13.60
N GLY A 167 19.83 -13.20 14.68
CA GLY A 167 21.05 -12.66 15.29
C GLY A 167 21.67 -11.46 14.59
N PHE A 168 20.99 -10.88 13.59
CA PHE A 168 21.47 -9.72 12.84
C PHE A 168 20.50 -8.53 12.87
N ASP A 169 21.06 -7.32 12.84
CA ASP A 169 20.38 -6.04 12.61
C ASP A 169 20.54 -5.68 11.13
N HIS A 170 19.47 -5.76 10.39
CA HIS A 170 19.40 -5.43 8.97
C HIS A 170 18.80 -4.03 8.81
N ARG A 171 19.35 -3.24 7.87
CA ARG A 171 18.84 -1.90 7.58
C ARG A 171 18.80 -1.64 6.08
N LEU A 172 17.71 -1.05 5.64
CA LEU A 172 17.50 -0.64 4.26
C LEU A 172 16.79 0.69 4.25
N ALA A 173 17.22 1.59 3.38
CA ALA A 173 16.62 2.92 3.24
C ALA A 173 16.24 3.18 1.78
N PHE A 174 15.18 3.97 1.61
CA PHE A 174 14.59 4.30 0.32
C PHE A 174 14.32 5.81 0.24
N VAL A 175 14.36 6.31 -0.98
CA VAL A 175 13.88 7.65 -1.34
C VAL A 175 12.86 7.48 -2.46
N ARG A 176 11.62 7.90 -2.20
CA ARG A 176 10.51 7.82 -3.17
C ARG A 176 10.37 6.46 -3.85
N GLY A 177 10.45 5.40 -3.04
CA GLY A 177 10.33 4.03 -3.51
C GLY A 177 11.62 3.37 -3.95
N ALA A 178 12.68 4.11 -4.28
CA ALA A 178 13.95 3.57 -4.76
C ALA A 178 14.93 3.31 -3.60
N PRO A 179 15.59 2.14 -3.53
CA PRO A 179 16.62 1.88 -2.52
C PRO A 179 17.83 2.81 -2.73
N VAL A 180 18.38 3.36 -1.63
CA VAL A 180 19.53 4.28 -1.69
C VAL A 180 20.87 3.56 -1.58
N ALA A 181 20.85 2.34 -1.06
CA ALA A 181 22.04 1.48 -0.91
C ALA A 181 21.58 0.01 -0.76
N PRO A 182 22.45 -0.97 -0.99
CA PRO A 182 22.18 -2.36 -0.67
C PRO A 182 21.84 -2.57 0.81
N LEU A 183 21.14 -3.67 1.12
CA LEU A 183 20.81 -4.07 2.48
C LEU A 183 22.06 -4.13 3.36
N ALA A 184 22.15 -3.28 4.36
CA ALA A 184 23.20 -3.33 5.37
C ALA A 184 22.87 -4.40 6.41
N ARG A 185 23.87 -5.18 6.82
CA ARG A 185 23.73 -6.24 7.83
C ARG A 185 24.88 -6.14 8.84
N ARG A 186 24.57 -6.21 10.12
CA ARG A 186 25.56 -6.27 11.20
C ARG A 186 25.07 -7.19 12.31
N PRO A 187 25.92 -7.74 13.17
CA PRO A 187 25.48 -8.50 14.33
C PRO A 187 24.51 -7.67 15.18
N ALA A 188 23.45 -8.31 15.65
CA ALA A 188 22.54 -7.67 16.59
C ALA A 188 23.23 -7.53 17.96
N ALA A 189 22.79 -6.56 18.78
CA ALA A 189 23.25 -6.45 20.15
C ALA A 189 22.91 -7.74 20.94
N ALA A 190 23.78 -8.13 21.85
CA ALA A 190 23.56 -9.29 22.72
C ALA A 190 22.23 -9.13 23.48
N GLY A 191 21.38 -10.15 23.45
CA GLY A 191 20.04 -10.10 24.06
C GLY A 191 19.01 -9.24 23.32
N GLY A 192 19.33 -8.74 22.12
CA GLY A 192 18.40 -8.00 21.28
C GLY A 192 17.22 -8.86 20.87
N ARG A 193 15.98 -8.38 21.13
CA ARG A 193 14.76 -9.02 20.66
C ARG A 193 14.67 -8.88 19.13
N GLY A 194 14.04 -9.87 18.50
CA GLY A 194 13.61 -9.78 17.10
C GLY A 194 12.61 -8.64 16.91
N GLY A 195 12.28 -8.36 15.67
CA GLY A 195 11.21 -7.42 15.36
C GLY A 195 11.50 -6.56 14.14
N THR A 196 10.52 -5.74 13.80
CA THR A 196 10.57 -4.78 12.69
C THR A 196 10.34 -3.37 13.19
N ALA A 197 11.07 -2.41 12.63
CA ALA A 197 10.83 -0.98 12.80
C ALA A 197 10.83 -0.34 11.42
N VAL A 198 9.74 0.30 11.04
CA VAL A 198 9.64 1.07 9.80
C VAL A 198 9.40 2.53 10.14
N ARG A 199 10.30 3.40 9.70
CA ARG A 199 10.15 4.85 9.75
C ARG A 199 9.87 5.36 8.35
N PHE A 200 8.86 6.20 8.20
CA PHE A 200 8.60 6.88 6.95
C PHE A 200 8.32 8.37 7.16
N ALA A 201 8.73 9.18 6.19
CA ALA A 201 8.36 10.58 6.06
C ALA A 201 7.49 10.70 4.81
N PRO A 202 6.21 11.13 4.92
CA PRO A 202 5.34 11.31 3.76
C PRO A 202 5.94 12.27 2.74
N ASP A 203 5.68 12.02 1.44
CA ASP A 203 6.18 12.90 0.38
C ASP A 203 5.28 14.12 0.20
N GLY A 204 5.82 15.34 0.43
CA GLY A 204 5.11 16.60 0.24
C GLY A 204 4.66 16.82 -1.21
N GLU A 205 5.32 16.23 -2.20
CA GLU A 205 4.84 16.29 -3.60
C GLU A 205 3.53 15.54 -3.81
N VAL A 206 3.22 14.54 -2.96
CA VAL A 206 2.00 13.75 -3.03
C VAL A 206 0.91 14.32 -2.13
N PHE A 207 1.27 14.71 -0.90
CA PHE A 207 0.32 15.08 0.14
C PHE A 207 0.22 16.60 0.36
N GLY A 208 1.04 17.41 -0.33
CA GLY A 208 1.07 18.85 -0.17
C GLY A 208 1.37 19.27 1.27
N ASP A 209 0.73 20.35 1.71
CA ASP A 209 0.92 20.92 3.05
C ASP A 209 0.24 20.13 4.18
N VAL A 210 -0.40 19.00 3.86
CA VAL A 210 -1.10 18.13 4.83
C VAL A 210 -0.11 17.20 5.55
N LEU A 211 1.07 17.68 5.91
CA LEU A 211 2.11 16.86 6.53
C LEU A 211 1.95 16.70 8.05
N SER A 212 0.94 17.32 8.66
CA SER A 212 0.73 17.25 10.10
C SER A 212 -0.28 16.18 10.48
N LEU A 213 0.20 15.01 10.89
CA LEU A 213 -0.62 13.96 11.53
C LEU A 213 -1.09 14.34 12.95
N ILE A 214 -0.61 15.47 13.50
CA ILE A 214 -0.87 15.89 14.89
C ILE A 214 -2.20 16.64 15.00
N HIS A 215 -2.79 17.10 13.91
CA HIS A 215 -4.00 17.94 13.90
C HIS A 215 -5.24 17.19 13.41
N ILE A 216 -5.33 15.89 13.69
CA ILE A 216 -6.48 15.08 13.28
C ILE A 216 -7.17 14.51 14.50
#